data_aefb9275ec3ddb778895327cee0ee2f2
#
_entry.id   aefb9275ec3ddb778895327cee0ee2f2
#
_cell.length_a   1.000
_cell.length_b   1.000
_cell.length_c   1.000
_cell.angle_alpha   90.00
_cell.angle_beta   90.00
_cell.angle_gamma   90.00
#
_symmetry.space_group_name_H-M   'P 1'
#
loop_
_entity.id
_entity.type
_entity.pdbx_description
1 polymer ?
#
loop_
_entity_poly.entity_id
_entity_poly.type
_entity_poly.pdbx_seq_one_letter_code
_entity_poly.pdbx_strand_id
1 'polypeptide(L)'
;MSTYVVGDIQGCLKPLKCVLRQVAFTPGRDVLWSVGDLVNRGPKCLKTLRFIYKMRDSVVMVLGNHDLHLLAVAAGVRAPTSSDTLDKILAAPDRDELLSWLIRQPLLHREHGYTLVHAGIPPQWSLEEAAGYAREVEAVLQSPRCVEFFEAMYGNEPARWSDDLTGMTRLRVITNYLTRMRYCSADGTLDLTSKGPSPDPAGPGQQAREVSAWFSHPNRKAAGDRILFGHWASIEGRTDTPDAIGLDTGCVWGGALSLLNLETGQWVRCQCKGGRCND
;
A
#
# COMPACT_ATOMS: atom_id res chain seq x y z
N MET A 1 -0.73 -19.44 -17.50
CA MET A 1 -1.34 -18.38 -16.71
C MET A 1 -0.51 -18.28 -15.44
N SER A 2 0.02 -17.11 -15.17
CA SER A 2 0.83 -16.87 -13.95
C SER A 2 0.35 -15.62 -13.23
N THR A 3 0.44 -15.66 -11.91
CA THR A 3 0.13 -14.52 -11.03
C THR A 3 1.42 -13.89 -10.54
N TYR A 4 1.61 -12.63 -10.85
CA TYR A 4 2.78 -11.86 -10.45
C TYR A 4 2.37 -10.79 -9.45
N VAL A 5 3.18 -10.54 -8.42
CA VAL A 5 2.95 -9.46 -7.46
C VAL A 5 4.06 -8.44 -7.54
N VAL A 6 3.71 -7.17 -7.71
CA VAL A 6 4.64 -6.04 -7.79
C VAL A 6 4.56 -5.17 -6.55
N GLY A 7 5.71 -4.68 -6.08
CA GLY A 7 5.82 -3.71 -5.01
C GLY A 7 5.38 -2.30 -5.41
N ASP A 8 5.60 -1.33 -4.52
CA ASP A 8 5.24 0.08 -4.69
C ASP A 8 5.84 0.67 -5.97
N ILE A 9 4.96 1.10 -6.89
CA ILE A 9 5.37 1.58 -8.21
C ILE A 9 5.68 3.08 -8.18
N GLN A 10 4.85 3.85 -7.50
CA GLN A 10 5.02 5.29 -7.27
C GLN A 10 5.47 6.07 -8.52
N GLY A 11 4.80 5.87 -9.67
CA GLY A 11 5.13 6.57 -10.91
C GLY A 11 6.41 6.10 -11.61
N CYS A 12 7.04 5.02 -11.18
CA CYS A 12 8.25 4.43 -11.77
C CYS A 12 7.91 3.51 -12.96
N LEU A 13 7.35 4.07 -14.02
CA LEU A 13 6.85 3.33 -15.19
C LEU A 13 7.93 2.48 -15.89
N LYS A 14 9.18 2.99 -16.00
CA LYS A 14 10.25 2.29 -16.71
C LYS A 14 10.69 1.02 -15.97
N PRO A 15 10.91 1.03 -14.63
CA PRO A 15 11.10 -0.18 -13.84
C PRO A 15 9.92 -1.15 -13.93
N LEU A 16 8.67 -0.67 -13.90
CA LEU A 16 7.49 -1.52 -14.09
C LEU A 16 7.53 -2.27 -15.43
N LYS A 17 7.73 -1.56 -16.52
CA LYS A 17 7.87 -2.19 -17.86
C LYS A 17 9.06 -3.14 -17.93
N CYS A 18 10.13 -2.86 -17.20
CA CYS A 18 11.32 -3.70 -17.14
C CYS A 18 11.02 -5.04 -16.47
N VAL A 19 10.41 -5.06 -15.28
CA VAL A 19 10.09 -6.33 -14.58
C VAL A 19 9.05 -7.15 -15.36
N LEU A 20 8.03 -6.51 -15.94
CA LEU A 20 7.02 -7.19 -16.74
C LEU A 20 7.63 -7.83 -18.01
N ARG A 21 8.62 -7.17 -18.63
CA ARG A 21 9.33 -7.72 -19.80
C ARG A 21 10.21 -8.92 -19.43
N GLN A 22 10.87 -8.89 -18.28
CA GLN A 22 11.73 -10.00 -17.83
C GLN A 22 10.96 -11.32 -17.68
N VAL A 23 9.67 -11.23 -17.29
CA VAL A 23 8.81 -12.41 -17.14
C VAL A 23 7.90 -12.66 -18.35
N ALA A 24 8.09 -11.92 -19.44
CA ALA A 24 7.24 -11.97 -20.64
C ALA A 24 5.73 -11.88 -20.30
N PHE A 25 5.38 -10.99 -19.36
CA PHE A 25 4.00 -10.78 -18.92
C PHE A 25 3.09 -10.43 -20.10
N THR A 26 1.95 -11.10 -20.18
CA THR A 26 0.98 -10.90 -21.26
C THR A 26 -0.41 -10.70 -20.66
N PRO A 27 -1.00 -9.47 -20.76
CA PRO A 27 -2.38 -9.25 -20.34
C PRO A 27 -3.36 -10.23 -21.02
N GLY A 28 -4.38 -10.67 -20.28
CA GLY A 28 -5.33 -11.70 -20.75
C GLY A 28 -4.86 -13.14 -20.56
N ARG A 29 -3.54 -13.37 -20.44
CA ARG A 29 -2.98 -14.67 -20.05
C ARG A 29 -2.55 -14.69 -18.58
N ASP A 30 -1.89 -13.64 -18.15
CA ASP A 30 -1.29 -13.51 -16.81
C ASP A 30 -2.02 -12.43 -16.00
N VAL A 31 -1.93 -12.52 -14.67
CA VAL A 31 -2.52 -11.55 -13.73
C VAL A 31 -1.39 -10.83 -12.98
N LEU A 32 -1.49 -9.51 -12.89
CA LEU A 32 -0.60 -8.68 -12.08
C LEU A 32 -1.32 -8.24 -10.81
N TRP A 33 -0.80 -8.62 -9.66
CA TRP A 33 -1.20 -8.06 -8.38
C TRP A 33 -0.28 -6.88 -8.02
N SER A 34 -0.85 -5.82 -7.44
CA SER A 34 -0.10 -4.67 -6.94
C SER A 34 -0.42 -4.40 -5.48
N VAL A 35 0.60 -4.23 -4.67
CA VAL A 35 0.45 -3.87 -3.24
C VAL A 35 -0.02 -2.43 -3.01
N GLY A 36 -0.37 -1.70 -4.07
CA GLY A 36 -0.79 -0.29 -3.99
C GLY A 36 0.34 0.70 -4.29
N ASP A 37 0.05 1.96 -3.98
CA ASP A 37 0.95 3.08 -4.27
C ASP A 37 1.42 3.11 -5.73
N LEU A 38 0.44 3.15 -6.65
CA LEU A 38 0.73 3.28 -8.09
C LEU A 38 1.37 4.62 -8.43
N VAL A 39 1.04 5.65 -7.67
CA VAL A 39 1.33 7.05 -7.99
C VAL A 39 2.02 7.77 -6.84
N ASN A 40 2.34 9.05 -7.10
CA ASN A 40 3.03 9.97 -6.23
C ASN A 40 4.54 9.72 -6.13
N ARG A 41 5.31 10.73 -5.72
CA ARG A 41 6.77 10.77 -5.55
C ARG A 41 7.55 10.62 -6.86
N GLY A 42 7.23 9.67 -7.71
CA GLY A 42 7.95 9.39 -8.94
C GLY A 42 7.53 10.25 -10.13
N PRO A 43 8.29 10.21 -11.24
CA PRO A 43 8.20 11.20 -12.32
C PRO A 43 7.08 10.96 -13.33
N LYS A 44 6.51 9.75 -13.41
CA LYS A 44 5.59 9.37 -14.49
C LYS A 44 4.22 8.90 -14.00
N CYS A 45 3.69 9.51 -12.91
CA CYS A 45 2.46 9.09 -12.24
C CYS A 45 1.27 8.91 -13.21
N LEU A 46 0.95 9.91 -14.04
CA LEU A 46 -0.13 9.80 -15.03
C LEU A 46 0.10 8.65 -16.03
N LYS A 47 1.33 8.52 -16.53
CA LYS A 47 1.65 7.46 -17.49
C LYS A 47 1.57 6.08 -16.86
N THR A 48 1.95 5.95 -15.60
CA THR A 48 1.85 4.70 -14.82
C THR A 48 0.39 4.34 -14.59
N LEU A 49 -0.42 5.28 -14.13
CA LEU A 49 -1.84 5.07 -13.88
C LEU A 49 -2.57 4.63 -15.17
N ARG A 50 -2.34 5.34 -16.28
CA ARG A 50 -2.88 4.95 -17.60
C ARG A 50 -2.42 3.59 -18.08
N PHE A 51 -1.15 3.23 -17.82
CA PHE A 51 -0.61 1.93 -18.19
C PHE A 51 -1.29 0.79 -17.45
N ILE A 52 -1.47 0.92 -16.14
CA ILE A 52 -2.20 -0.06 -15.31
C ILE A 52 -3.68 -0.08 -15.69
N TYR A 53 -4.32 1.07 -15.84
CA TYR A 53 -5.73 1.17 -16.25
C TYR A 53 -5.99 0.49 -17.60
N LYS A 54 -5.08 0.62 -18.59
CA LYS A 54 -5.22 -0.04 -19.88
C LYS A 54 -5.25 -1.57 -19.79
N MET A 55 -4.59 -2.14 -18.81
CA MET A 55 -4.57 -3.59 -18.58
C MET A 55 -5.37 -4.01 -17.33
N ARG A 56 -6.33 -3.19 -16.89
CA ARG A 56 -7.09 -3.37 -15.64
C ARG A 56 -7.79 -4.73 -15.51
N ASP A 57 -8.20 -5.33 -16.63
CA ASP A 57 -8.84 -6.65 -16.63
C ASP A 57 -7.87 -7.80 -16.29
N SER A 58 -6.57 -7.51 -16.26
CA SER A 58 -5.49 -8.42 -15.87
C SER A 58 -4.74 -7.91 -14.63
N VAL A 59 -5.34 -7.00 -13.87
CA VAL A 59 -4.75 -6.40 -12.68
C VAL A 59 -5.67 -6.56 -11.49
N VAL A 60 -5.11 -7.01 -10.39
CA VAL A 60 -5.70 -6.93 -9.04
C VAL A 60 -4.80 -6.01 -8.23
N MET A 61 -5.33 -4.97 -7.62
CA MET A 61 -4.54 -4.08 -6.77
C MET A 61 -5.29 -3.73 -5.50
N VAL A 62 -4.54 -3.38 -4.47
CA VAL A 62 -5.08 -2.75 -3.28
C VAL A 62 -4.72 -1.27 -3.25
N LEU A 63 -5.48 -0.45 -2.54
CA LEU A 63 -5.18 0.97 -2.38
C LEU A 63 -4.06 1.16 -1.36
N GLY A 64 -3.03 1.91 -1.75
CA GLY A 64 -2.02 2.42 -0.86
C GLY A 64 -2.36 3.82 -0.32
N ASN A 65 -1.57 4.29 0.64
CA ASN A 65 -1.79 5.61 1.24
C ASN A 65 -1.57 6.74 0.23
N HIS A 66 -0.72 6.58 -0.77
CA HIS A 66 -0.53 7.57 -1.83
C HIS A 66 -1.69 7.57 -2.85
N ASP A 67 -2.31 6.42 -3.10
CA ASP A 67 -3.50 6.33 -3.94
C ASP A 67 -4.70 7.02 -3.26
N LEU A 68 -4.91 6.77 -1.96
CA LEU A 68 -5.92 7.46 -1.15
C LEU A 68 -5.66 8.97 -1.08
N HIS A 69 -4.38 9.37 -0.97
CA HIS A 69 -3.99 10.78 -0.98
C HIS A 69 -4.32 11.44 -2.32
N LEU A 70 -4.04 10.79 -3.46
CA LEU A 70 -4.47 11.30 -4.78
C LEU A 70 -5.98 11.54 -4.83
N LEU A 71 -6.78 10.59 -4.35
CA LEU A 71 -8.24 10.70 -4.34
C LEU A 71 -8.72 11.88 -3.47
N ALA A 72 -8.13 12.09 -2.30
CA ALA A 72 -8.46 13.20 -1.41
C ALA A 72 -8.05 14.57 -1.98
N VAL A 73 -6.90 14.66 -2.64
CA VAL A 73 -6.46 15.88 -3.35
C VAL A 73 -7.39 16.17 -4.52
N ALA A 74 -7.77 15.17 -5.30
CA ALA A 74 -8.69 15.33 -6.44
C ALA A 74 -10.11 15.73 -6.01
N ALA A 75 -10.54 15.31 -4.81
CA ALA A 75 -11.79 15.72 -4.18
C ALA A 75 -11.74 17.16 -3.58
N GLY A 76 -10.58 17.83 -3.62
CA GLY A 76 -10.42 19.19 -3.07
C GLY A 76 -10.26 19.25 -1.56
N VAL A 77 -10.15 18.12 -0.87
CA VAL A 77 -10.03 18.05 0.61
C VAL A 77 -8.65 18.49 1.09
N ARG A 78 -7.63 18.26 0.27
CA ARG A 78 -6.24 18.65 0.58
C ARG A 78 -5.61 19.37 -0.61
N ALA A 79 -4.83 20.40 -0.30
CA ALA A 79 -3.91 20.96 -1.29
C ALA A 79 -2.72 20.03 -1.50
N PRO A 80 -2.22 19.87 -2.74
CA PRO A 80 -0.98 19.16 -2.99
C PRO A 80 0.18 19.79 -2.21
N THR A 81 1.10 18.97 -1.73
CA THR A 81 2.35 19.42 -1.11
C THR A 81 3.45 19.57 -2.17
N SER A 82 4.56 20.24 -1.82
CA SER A 82 5.73 20.38 -2.71
C SER A 82 6.40 19.06 -3.07
N SER A 83 6.15 18.01 -2.30
CA SER A 83 6.69 16.67 -2.56
C SER A 83 5.75 15.79 -3.39
N ASP A 84 4.54 16.23 -3.70
CA ASP A 84 3.61 15.49 -4.54
C ASP A 84 3.93 15.68 -6.02
N THR A 85 3.66 14.65 -6.81
CA THR A 85 3.88 14.62 -8.27
C THR A 85 2.58 14.28 -9.00
N LEU A 86 1.46 14.83 -8.51
CA LEU A 86 0.11 14.50 -8.93
C LEU A 86 -0.46 15.45 -10.00
N ASP A 87 0.18 16.59 -10.24
CA ASP A 87 -0.32 17.68 -11.11
C ASP A 87 -0.80 17.18 -12.48
N LYS A 88 -0.02 16.28 -13.11
CA LYS A 88 -0.36 15.75 -14.43
C LYS A 88 -1.59 14.86 -14.41
N ILE A 89 -1.88 14.18 -13.30
CA ILE A 89 -3.11 13.39 -13.14
C ILE A 89 -4.29 14.34 -12.97
N LEU A 90 -4.15 15.33 -12.10
CA LEU A 90 -5.21 16.28 -11.77
C LEU A 90 -5.62 17.14 -13.00
N ALA A 91 -4.67 17.43 -13.89
CA ALA A 91 -4.92 18.17 -15.13
C ALA A 91 -5.25 17.29 -16.35
N ALA A 92 -5.30 15.95 -16.19
CA ALA A 92 -5.51 15.05 -17.31
C ALA A 92 -6.97 15.08 -17.80
N PRO A 93 -7.23 15.04 -19.13
CA PRO A 93 -8.59 15.03 -19.66
C PRO A 93 -9.39 13.78 -19.30
N ASP A 94 -8.72 12.67 -19.03
CA ASP A 94 -9.27 11.37 -18.60
C ASP A 94 -9.19 11.18 -17.07
N ARG A 95 -8.97 12.25 -16.31
CA ARG A 95 -8.84 12.23 -14.85
C ARG A 95 -9.99 11.50 -14.19
N ASP A 96 -11.21 11.88 -14.52
CA ASP A 96 -12.40 11.38 -13.83
C ASP A 96 -12.63 9.89 -14.10
N GLU A 97 -12.31 9.39 -15.29
CA GLU A 97 -12.33 7.97 -15.63
C GLU A 97 -11.30 7.18 -14.81
N LEU A 98 -10.06 7.68 -14.76
CA LEU A 98 -8.98 7.04 -14.01
C LEU A 98 -9.26 7.00 -12.51
N LEU A 99 -9.74 8.10 -11.94
CA LEU A 99 -10.04 8.18 -10.51
C LEU A 99 -11.29 7.38 -10.14
N SER A 100 -12.31 7.32 -11.01
CA SER A 100 -13.48 6.47 -10.83
C SER A 100 -13.15 4.98 -10.85
N TRP A 101 -12.13 4.57 -11.55
CA TRP A 101 -11.59 3.21 -11.48
C TRP A 101 -10.80 3.01 -10.19
N LEU A 102 -9.90 3.93 -9.85
CA LEU A 102 -9.00 3.82 -8.70
C LEU A 102 -9.78 3.72 -7.37
N ILE A 103 -10.80 4.55 -7.17
CA ILE A 103 -11.59 4.57 -5.92
C ILE A 103 -12.35 3.27 -5.66
N ARG A 104 -12.55 2.44 -6.68
CA ARG A 104 -13.21 1.13 -6.57
C ARG A 104 -12.27 -0.02 -6.22
N GLN A 105 -10.97 0.25 -6.16
CA GLN A 105 -10.02 -0.79 -5.79
C GLN A 105 -10.12 -1.12 -4.30
N PRO A 106 -9.95 -2.40 -3.91
CA PRO A 106 -10.05 -2.81 -2.52
C PRO A 106 -8.86 -2.30 -1.68
N LEU A 107 -9.00 -2.38 -0.36
CA LEU A 107 -7.91 -2.21 0.61
C LEU A 107 -7.24 -3.52 0.98
N LEU A 108 -7.94 -4.64 0.76
CA LEU A 108 -7.43 -5.98 1.02
C LEU A 108 -8.04 -6.96 0.01
N HIS A 109 -7.19 -7.84 -0.55
CA HIS A 109 -7.62 -8.89 -1.47
C HIS A 109 -7.09 -10.24 -0.98
N ARG A 110 -7.93 -11.30 -1.09
CA ARG A 110 -7.56 -12.67 -0.66
C ARG A 110 -7.89 -13.67 -1.76
N GLU A 111 -6.86 -14.33 -2.25
CA GLU A 111 -7.01 -15.36 -3.28
C GLU A 111 -5.77 -16.29 -3.29
N HIS A 112 -5.91 -17.50 -3.77
CA HIS A 112 -4.83 -18.49 -3.93
C HIS A 112 -4.00 -18.75 -2.66
N GLY A 113 -4.61 -18.60 -1.47
CA GLY A 113 -3.92 -18.76 -0.18
C GLY A 113 -2.96 -17.61 0.16
N TYR A 114 -3.09 -16.47 -0.51
CA TYR A 114 -2.39 -15.22 -0.18
C TYR A 114 -3.37 -14.13 0.20
N THR A 115 -2.90 -13.21 1.04
CA THR A 115 -3.58 -11.97 1.36
C THR A 115 -2.73 -10.80 0.91
N LEU A 116 -3.27 -9.93 0.07
CA LEU A 116 -2.65 -8.72 -0.43
C LEU A 116 -3.18 -7.53 0.37
N VAL A 117 -2.30 -6.75 0.95
CA VAL A 117 -2.61 -5.52 1.70
C VAL A 117 -1.48 -4.52 1.49
N HIS A 118 -1.76 -3.22 1.60
CA HIS A 118 -0.69 -2.25 1.32
C HIS A 118 0.37 -2.20 2.42
N ALA A 119 0.00 -2.06 3.71
CA ALA A 119 0.97 -1.92 4.81
C ALA A 119 1.05 -3.16 5.70
N GLY A 120 -0.06 -3.68 6.21
CA GLY A 120 -0.04 -4.85 7.07
C GLY A 120 -1.36 -5.13 7.77
N ILE A 121 -1.36 -6.18 8.59
CA ILE A 121 -2.49 -6.60 9.43
C ILE A 121 -2.01 -6.61 10.88
N PRO A 122 -2.67 -5.87 11.79
CA PRO A 122 -2.22 -5.75 13.16
C PRO A 122 -2.37 -7.07 13.93
N PRO A 123 -1.60 -7.29 15.00
CA PRO A 123 -1.56 -8.57 15.71
C PRO A 123 -2.92 -9.06 16.22
N GLN A 124 -3.81 -8.13 16.59
CA GLN A 124 -5.11 -8.43 17.15
C GLN A 124 -6.19 -8.80 16.13
N TRP A 125 -5.94 -8.69 14.83
CA TRP A 125 -6.92 -9.03 13.79
C TRP A 125 -6.62 -10.37 13.11
N SER A 126 -7.65 -11.20 12.94
CA SER A 126 -7.64 -12.29 11.98
C SER A 126 -7.77 -11.74 10.54
N LEU A 127 -7.52 -12.59 9.54
CA LEU A 127 -7.74 -12.21 8.15
C LEU A 127 -9.21 -11.91 7.84
N GLU A 128 -10.13 -12.61 8.48
CA GLU A 128 -11.58 -12.40 8.35
C GLU A 128 -12.01 -11.05 8.92
N GLU A 129 -11.52 -10.72 10.12
CA GLU A 129 -11.75 -9.42 10.74
C GLU A 129 -11.17 -8.30 9.87
N ALA A 130 -9.91 -8.41 9.43
CA ALA A 130 -9.26 -7.43 8.56
C ALA A 130 -10.02 -7.22 7.24
N ALA A 131 -10.48 -8.30 6.60
CA ALA A 131 -11.29 -8.22 5.38
C ALA A 131 -12.67 -7.59 5.63
N GLY A 132 -13.26 -7.83 6.80
CA GLY A 132 -14.49 -7.16 7.23
C GLY A 132 -14.31 -5.65 7.35
N TYR A 133 -13.28 -5.24 8.06
CA TYR A 133 -12.94 -3.84 8.27
C TYR A 133 -12.52 -3.11 6.98
N ALA A 134 -11.79 -3.78 6.09
CA ALA A 134 -11.47 -3.24 4.76
C ALA A 134 -12.75 -2.86 4.00
N ARG A 135 -13.76 -3.74 3.98
CA ARG A 135 -15.06 -3.49 3.32
C ARG A 135 -15.83 -2.31 3.92
N GLU A 136 -15.67 -2.01 5.22
CA GLU A 136 -16.29 -0.82 5.82
C GLU A 136 -15.75 0.48 5.17
N VAL A 137 -14.44 0.57 4.97
CA VAL A 137 -13.80 1.72 4.31
C VAL A 137 -14.13 1.75 2.82
N GLU A 138 -14.06 0.62 2.13
CA GLU A 138 -14.39 0.49 0.70
C GLU A 138 -15.84 0.94 0.41
N ALA A 139 -16.78 0.56 1.28
CA ALA A 139 -18.19 0.98 1.16
C ALA A 139 -18.36 2.50 1.26
N VAL A 140 -17.61 3.16 2.15
CA VAL A 140 -17.67 4.62 2.29
C VAL A 140 -16.97 5.32 1.14
N LEU A 141 -15.83 4.82 0.66
CA LEU A 141 -15.15 5.32 -0.54
C LEU A 141 -16.06 5.33 -1.77
N GLN A 142 -16.94 4.34 -1.90
CA GLN A 142 -17.88 4.18 -3.02
C GLN A 142 -19.26 4.80 -2.74
N SER A 143 -19.40 5.59 -1.69
CA SER A 143 -20.64 6.24 -1.29
C SER A 143 -20.56 7.77 -1.45
N PRO A 144 -21.69 8.50 -1.36
CA PRO A 144 -21.70 9.96 -1.29
C PRO A 144 -20.91 10.53 -0.10
N ARG A 145 -20.57 9.71 0.89
CA ARG A 145 -19.79 10.12 2.07
C ARG A 145 -18.28 10.05 1.88
N CYS A 146 -17.78 9.77 0.66
CA CYS A 146 -16.35 9.65 0.40
C CYS A 146 -15.57 10.95 0.74
N VAL A 147 -16.15 12.12 0.52
CA VAL A 147 -15.52 13.40 0.86
C VAL A 147 -15.36 13.55 2.37
N GLU A 148 -16.40 13.23 3.16
CA GLU A 148 -16.35 13.22 4.62
C GLU A 148 -15.25 12.27 5.15
N PHE A 149 -15.12 11.10 4.51
CA PHE A 149 -14.04 10.16 4.83
C PHE A 149 -12.66 10.76 4.51
N PHE A 150 -12.46 11.38 3.36
CA PHE A 150 -11.18 12.00 3.01
C PHE A 150 -10.78 13.12 3.96
N GLU A 151 -11.75 13.91 4.47
CA GLU A 151 -11.52 14.92 5.50
C GLU A 151 -11.05 14.29 6.81
N ALA A 152 -11.61 13.13 7.18
CA ALA A 152 -11.36 12.46 8.44
C ALA A 152 -10.19 11.47 8.43
N MET A 153 -9.75 10.96 7.26
CA MET A 153 -8.78 9.87 7.19
C MET A 153 -7.36 10.27 7.64
N TYR A 154 -7.04 11.57 7.61
CA TYR A 154 -5.75 12.06 8.07
C TYR A 154 -5.71 12.15 9.61
N GLY A 155 -4.57 11.80 10.16
CA GLY A 155 -4.33 11.83 11.61
C GLY A 155 -3.81 10.49 12.13
N ASN A 156 -3.21 10.56 13.32
CA ASN A 156 -2.55 9.42 13.95
C ASN A 156 -3.36 8.88 15.14
N GLU A 157 -4.33 9.65 15.62
CA GLU A 157 -5.13 9.28 16.79
C GLU A 157 -6.60 8.95 16.41
N PRO A 158 -7.22 8.01 17.12
CA PRO A 158 -6.59 7.13 18.11
C PRO A 158 -5.61 6.16 17.43
N ALA A 159 -4.49 5.87 18.11
CA ALA A 159 -3.45 4.99 17.58
C ALA A 159 -3.76 3.50 17.83
N ARG A 160 -4.82 3.19 18.57
CA ARG A 160 -5.18 1.82 18.95
C ARG A 160 -6.60 1.48 18.50
N TRP A 161 -6.77 0.25 18.04
CA TRP A 161 -8.08 -0.32 17.76
C TRP A 161 -8.88 -0.58 19.03
N SER A 162 -10.16 -0.26 18.99
CA SER A 162 -11.19 -0.72 19.93
C SER A 162 -12.46 -1.03 19.14
N ASP A 163 -13.18 -2.06 19.54
CA ASP A 163 -14.47 -2.40 18.94
C ASP A 163 -15.54 -1.32 19.17
N ASP A 164 -15.35 -0.46 20.18
CA ASP A 164 -16.21 0.69 20.45
C ASP A 164 -16.01 1.87 19.50
N LEU A 165 -14.99 1.84 18.64
CA LEU A 165 -14.77 2.87 17.64
C LEU A 165 -15.92 2.89 16.63
N THR A 166 -16.44 4.08 16.34
CA THR A 166 -17.55 4.29 15.42
C THR A 166 -17.27 5.39 14.40
N GLY A 167 -18.09 5.46 13.35
CA GLY A 167 -18.07 6.54 12.36
C GLY A 167 -16.71 6.72 11.68
N MET A 168 -16.37 7.94 11.31
CA MET A 168 -15.14 8.26 10.57
C MET A 168 -13.85 7.99 11.36
N THR A 169 -13.90 8.05 12.69
CA THR A 169 -12.76 7.70 13.55
C THR A 169 -12.41 6.22 13.42
N ARG A 170 -13.41 5.32 13.41
CA ARG A 170 -13.22 3.90 13.15
C ARG A 170 -12.58 3.65 11.79
N LEU A 171 -13.11 4.28 10.74
CA LEU A 171 -12.60 4.13 9.36
C LEU A 171 -11.16 4.64 9.23
N ARG A 172 -10.80 5.76 9.90
CA ARG A 172 -9.42 6.25 9.94
C ARG A 172 -8.46 5.26 10.57
N VAL A 173 -8.83 4.64 11.69
CA VAL A 173 -7.99 3.65 12.37
C VAL A 173 -7.78 2.42 11.50
N ILE A 174 -8.83 1.90 10.87
CA ILE A 174 -8.74 0.80 9.89
C ILE A 174 -7.77 1.17 8.75
N THR A 175 -7.95 2.35 8.17
CA THR A 175 -7.11 2.85 7.08
C THR A 175 -5.65 2.97 7.52
N ASN A 176 -5.37 3.46 8.72
CA ASN A 176 -4.02 3.57 9.26
C ASN A 176 -3.34 2.20 9.39
N TYR A 177 -4.04 1.17 9.87
CA TYR A 177 -3.50 -0.19 9.93
C TYR A 177 -3.21 -0.74 8.53
N LEU A 178 -4.18 -0.70 7.65
CA LEU A 178 -4.06 -1.35 6.34
C LEU A 178 -3.12 -0.62 5.37
N THR A 179 -2.90 0.70 5.57
CA THR A 179 -2.14 1.51 4.59
C THR A 179 -0.93 2.26 5.14
N ARG A 180 -0.72 2.32 6.47
CA ARG A 180 0.36 3.13 7.06
C ARG A 180 1.18 2.43 8.12
N MET A 181 0.73 1.30 8.63
CA MET A 181 1.39 0.57 9.71
C MET A 181 2.78 0.07 9.31
N ARG A 182 3.74 0.21 10.23
CA ARG A 182 5.08 -0.42 10.19
C ARG A 182 5.34 -1.10 11.52
N TYR A 183 5.31 -0.31 12.58
CA TYR A 183 5.53 -0.75 13.95
C TYR A 183 4.24 -0.63 14.76
N CYS A 184 4.05 -1.54 15.67
CA CYS A 184 3.03 -1.49 16.70
C CYS A 184 3.51 -2.21 17.96
N SER A 185 2.86 -1.93 19.09
CA SER A 185 3.02 -2.72 20.31
C SER A 185 2.27 -4.05 20.22
N ALA A 186 2.47 -4.93 21.19
CA ALA A 186 1.82 -6.25 21.22
C ALA A 186 0.29 -6.17 21.31
N ASP A 187 -0.25 -5.08 21.86
CA ASP A 187 -1.70 -4.80 21.91
C ASP A 187 -2.21 -4.07 20.64
N GLY A 188 -1.34 -3.90 19.65
CA GLY A 188 -1.65 -3.28 18.37
C GLY A 188 -1.64 -1.75 18.39
N THR A 189 -1.19 -1.07 19.44
CA THR A 189 -1.04 0.39 19.40
C THR A 189 0.00 0.80 18.36
N LEU A 190 -0.41 1.61 17.37
CA LEU A 190 0.42 2.03 16.23
C LEU A 190 1.54 2.99 16.64
N ASP A 191 2.72 2.79 16.08
CA ASP A 191 3.72 3.83 15.92
C ASP A 191 3.74 4.26 14.44
N LEU A 192 3.19 5.43 14.16
CA LEU A 192 3.13 6.02 12.82
C LEU A 192 4.26 7.04 12.57
N THR A 193 5.18 7.20 13.51
CA THR A 193 6.30 8.15 13.45
C THR A 193 7.58 7.50 12.93
N SER A 194 7.93 6.31 13.42
CA SER A 194 9.09 5.55 12.99
C SER A 194 8.96 5.06 11.55
N LYS A 195 9.98 5.34 10.73
CA LYS A 195 9.99 5.00 9.29
C LYS A 195 11.23 4.21 8.87
N GLY A 196 12.22 4.16 9.73
CA GLY A 196 13.48 3.43 9.50
C GLY A 196 13.31 1.91 9.52
N PRO A 197 14.41 1.15 9.37
CA PRO A 197 14.40 -0.30 9.52
C PRO A 197 14.38 -0.76 11.00
N SER A 198 14.47 0.20 11.93
CA SER A 198 14.32 0.02 13.37
C SER A 198 13.41 1.12 13.92
N PRO A 199 12.71 0.90 15.03
CA PRO A 199 11.92 1.96 15.68
C PRO A 199 12.80 3.14 16.08
N ASP A 200 12.26 4.35 15.97
CA ASP A 200 12.96 5.54 16.43
C ASP A 200 13.11 5.49 17.96
N PRO A 201 14.26 5.92 18.51
CA PRO A 201 14.44 5.98 19.95
C PRO A 201 13.42 6.94 20.58
N ALA A 202 13.00 6.67 21.80
CA ALA A 202 12.13 7.57 22.55
C ALA A 202 12.80 8.94 22.70
N GLY A 203 12.05 10.00 22.44
CA GLY A 203 12.52 11.36 22.65
C GLY A 203 12.79 11.66 24.13
N PRO A 204 13.53 12.74 24.44
CA PRO A 204 13.78 13.16 25.82
C PRO A 204 12.47 13.32 26.61
N GLY A 205 12.35 12.61 27.73
CA GLY A 205 11.16 12.63 28.60
C GLY A 205 9.99 11.75 28.15
N GLN A 206 10.12 11.01 27.04
CA GLN A 206 9.15 10.01 26.62
C GLN A 206 9.53 8.63 27.15
N GLN A 207 8.54 7.87 27.64
CA GLN A 207 8.76 6.45 27.92
C GLN A 207 9.01 5.71 26.59
N ALA A 208 10.05 4.87 26.56
CA ALA A 208 10.29 3.97 25.43
C ALA A 208 9.05 3.08 25.22
N ARG A 209 8.42 3.19 24.05
CA ARG A 209 7.35 2.27 23.68
C ARG A 209 7.98 0.98 23.22
N GLU A 210 7.53 -0.13 23.76
CA GLU A 210 7.93 -1.45 23.29
C GLU A 210 7.15 -1.76 22.01
N VAL A 211 7.69 -1.30 20.88
CA VAL A 211 7.11 -1.51 19.55
C VAL A 211 8.03 -2.40 18.71
N SER A 212 7.42 -3.23 17.90
CA SER A 212 8.11 -4.13 16.96
C SER A 212 7.45 -4.03 15.58
N ALA A 213 8.15 -4.54 14.55
CA ALA A 213 7.54 -4.70 13.24
C ALA A 213 6.24 -5.51 13.37
N TRP A 214 5.17 -5.10 12.70
CA TRP A 214 3.86 -5.73 12.86
C TRP A 214 3.89 -7.25 12.64
N PHE A 215 4.73 -7.72 11.73
CA PHE A 215 4.87 -9.13 11.38
C PHE A 215 5.74 -9.94 12.35
N SER A 216 6.51 -9.30 13.22
CA SER A 216 7.40 -9.98 14.19
C SER A 216 6.71 -10.36 15.50
N HIS A 217 5.46 -9.95 15.72
CA HIS A 217 4.71 -10.33 16.92
C HIS A 217 4.34 -11.81 16.90
N PRO A 218 4.79 -12.62 17.87
CA PRO A 218 4.63 -14.07 17.84
C PRO A 218 3.17 -14.54 17.98
N ASN A 219 2.33 -13.72 18.63
CA ASN A 219 0.93 -14.06 18.94
C ASN A 219 -0.06 -13.36 18.01
N ARG A 220 0.37 -12.87 16.82
CA ARG A 220 -0.57 -12.27 15.88
C ARG A 220 -1.57 -13.31 15.39
N LYS A 221 -2.87 -12.93 15.34
CA LYS A 221 -3.95 -13.84 14.91
C LYS A 221 -3.77 -14.37 13.48
N ALA A 222 -3.13 -13.58 12.60
CA ALA A 222 -2.82 -13.95 11.23
C ALA A 222 -1.43 -14.62 11.07
N ALA A 223 -0.88 -15.22 12.12
CA ALA A 223 0.37 -15.97 12.03
C ALA A 223 0.18 -17.24 11.19
N GLY A 224 1.12 -17.50 10.27
CA GLY A 224 1.06 -18.62 9.33
C GLY A 224 0.29 -18.31 8.03
N ASP A 225 -0.45 -17.22 7.96
CA ASP A 225 -1.09 -16.76 6.73
C ASP A 225 -0.11 -15.98 5.86
N ARG A 226 -0.05 -16.29 4.56
CA ARG A 226 0.86 -15.61 3.62
C ARG A 226 0.34 -14.22 3.26
N ILE A 227 0.98 -13.18 3.82
CA ILE A 227 0.61 -11.79 3.63
C ILE A 227 1.63 -11.08 2.73
N LEU A 228 1.17 -10.56 1.60
CA LEU A 228 1.93 -9.78 0.62
C LEU A 228 1.71 -8.30 0.91
N PHE A 229 2.78 -7.52 1.08
CA PHE A 229 2.65 -6.11 1.43
C PHE A 229 3.75 -5.22 0.83
N GLY A 230 3.51 -3.91 0.79
CA GLY A 230 4.41 -2.85 0.34
C GLY A 230 4.76 -1.84 1.42
N HIS A 231 4.66 -0.55 1.09
CA HIS A 231 4.71 0.59 2.01
C HIS A 231 6.04 0.83 2.75
N TRP A 232 6.80 -0.20 3.05
CA TRP A 232 7.95 -0.12 3.96
C TRP A 232 9.28 -0.25 3.22
N ALA A 233 9.63 0.77 2.44
CA ALA A 233 10.83 0.80 1.61
C ALA A 233 12.14 0.54 2.38
N SER A 234 12.24 1.02 3.63
CA SER A 234 13.50 0.97 4.38
C SER A 234 13.93 -0.43 4.83
N ILE A 235 13.02 -1.41 4.84
CA ILE A 235 13.38 -2.81 5.10
C ILE A 235 13.77 -3.58 3.83
N GLU A 236 13.62 -2.98 2.64
CA GLU A 236 13.97 -3.57 1.35
C GLU A 236 13.35 -4.97 1.12
N GLY A 237 12.14 -5.18 1.65
CA GLY A 237 11.43 -6.46 1.60
C GLY A 237 11.91 -7.52 2.60
N ARG A 238 12.84 -7.20 3.49
CA ARG A 238 13.37 -8.14 4.50
C ARG A 238 12.43 -8.19 5.70
N THR A 239 11.88 -9.35 5.99
CA THR A 239 10.94 -9.54 7.11
C THR A 239 11.43 -10.55 8.14
N ASP A 240 12.36 -11.43 7.75
CA ASP A 240 12.82 -12.59 8.55
C ASP A 240 11.66 -13.48 9.05
N THR A 241 10.51 -13.37 8.39
CA THR A 241 9.25 -14.03 8.72
C THR A 241 8.67 -14.60 7.43
N PRO A 242 8.56 -15.93 7.28
CA PRO A 242 8.25 -16.56 5.99
C PRO A 242 6.82 -16.30 5.47
N ASP A 243 5.91 -15.95 6.35
CA ASP A 243 4.52 -15.68 6.05
C ASP A 243 4.21 -14.16 5.83
N ALA A 244 5.18 -13.27 6.07
CA ALA A 244 5.08 -11.86 5.73
C ALA A 244 6.06 -11.54 4.59
N ILE A 245 5.54 -11.25 3.41
CA ILE A 245 6.30 -11.09 2.17
C ILE A 245 6.31 -9.63 1.77
N GLY A 246 7.39 -8.91 2.08
CA GLY A 246 7.58 -7.51 1.73
C GLY A 246 8.01 -7.34 0.26
N LEU A 247 7.33 -6.46 -0.49
CA LEU A 247 7.62 -6.21 -1.90
C LEU A 247 8.14 -4.79 -2.17
N ASP A 248 7.98 -3.85 -1.24
CA ASP A 248 8.56 -2.51 -1.40
C ASP A 248 10.08 -2.55 -1.19
N THR A 249 10.81 -2.37 -2.26
CA THR A 249 12.28 -2.35 -2.28
C THR A 249 12.83 -0.98 -2.67
N GLY A 250 12.02 0.07 -2.41
CA GLY A 250 12.44 1.46 -2.49
C GLY A 250 12.67 2.00 -3.89
N CYS A 251 11.91 1.53 -4.90
CA CYS A 251 12.14 1.91 -6.30
C CYS A 251 12.22 3.43 -6.49
N VAL A 252 11.28 4.20 -5.97
CA VAL A 252 11.24 5.66 -6.13
C VAL A 252 12.38 6.37 -5.41
N TRP A 253 12.99 5.71 -4.44
CA TRP A 253 14.12 6.21 -3.64
C TRP A 253 15.48 5.78 -4.18
N GLY A 254 15.54 5.16 -5.36
CA GLY A 254 16.78 4.71 -5.99
C GLY A 254 17.12 3.24 -5.76
N GLY A 255 16.27 2.50 -5.06
CA GLY A 255 16.33 1.05 -4.93
C GLY A 255 15.88 0.33 -6.21
N ALA A 256 15.18 -0.79 -6.07
CA ALA A 256 14.66 -1.57 -7.19
C ALA A 256 13.14 -1.70 -7.13
N LEU A 257 12.51 -1.95 -8.28
CA LEU A 257 11.15 -2.49 -8.31
C LEU A 257 11.23 -4.01 -8.32
N SER A 258 10.57 -4.64 -7.37
CA SER A 258 10.53 -6.09 -7.22
C SER A 258 9.20 -6.65 -7.75
N LEU A 259 9.28 -7.82 -8.37
CA LEU A 259 8.14 -8.62 -8.84
C LEU A 259 8.36 -10.08 -8.42
N LEU A 260 7.33 -10.68 -7.83
CA LEU A 260 7.30 -12.08 -7.39
C LEU A 260 6.31 -12.87 -8.26
N ASN A 261 6.72 -14.03 -8.73
CA ASN A 261 5.82 -15.03 -9.31
C ASN A 261 5.28 -15.92 -8.19
N LEU A 262 3.96 -15.96 -7.97
CA LEU A 262 3.34 -16.70 -6.86
C LEU A 262 3.39 -18.22 -7.02
N GLU A 263 3.39 -18.72 -8.26
CA GLU A 263 3.42 -20.16 -8.55
C GLU A 263 4.81 -20.76 -8.36
N THR A 264 5.85 -20.01 -8.77
CA THR A 264 7.23 -20.53 -8.76
C THR A 264 8.07 -20.00 -7.62
N GLY A 265 7.64 -18.93 -6.94
CA GLY A 265 8.44 -18.22 -5.94
C GLY A 265 9.61 -17.42 -6.54
N GLN A 266 9.69 -17.31 -7.86
CA GLN A 266 10.78 -16.59 -8.53
C GLN A 266 10.61 -15.07 -8.38
N TRP A 267 11.71 -14.43 -7.99
CA TRP A 267 11.82 -12.97 -7.93
C TRP A 267 12.56 -12.41 -9.14
N VAL A 268 12.06 -11.31 -9.68
CA VAL A 268 12.78 -10.46 -10.62
C VAL A 268 12.82 -9.02 -10.10
N ARG A 269 13.88 -8.30 -10.44
CA ARG A 269 14.09 -6.93 -9.98
C ARG A 269 14.62 -6.06 -11.11
N CYS A 270 14.16 -4.81 -11.16
CA CYS A 270 14.71 -3.77 -12.02
C CYS A 270 15.19 -2.60 -11.20
N GLN A 271 16.48 -2.33 -11.28
CA GLN A 271 17.12 -1.25 -10.55
C GLN A 271 16.64 0.11 -11.05
N CYS A 272 16.33 1.02 -10.15
CA CYS A 272 16.09 2.43 -10.44
C CYS A 272 17.44 3.16 -10.45
N LYS A 273 17.91 3.63 -11.60
CA LYS A 273 19.21 4.29 -11.73
C LYS A 273 19.16 5.74 -11.23
N GLY A 274 20.19 6.15 -10.47
CA GLY A 274 20.50 7.55 -10.18
C GLY A 274 19.67 8.24 -9.09
N GLY A 275 19.22 7.53 -8.02
CA GLY A 275 18.61 8.16 -6.86
C GLY A 275 17.22 8.76 -7.09
N ARG A 276 16.69 8.64 -8.30
CA ARG A 276 15.31 8.90 -8.72
C ARG A 276 15.04 7.99 -9.91
N CYS A 277 13.76 7.61 -10.14
CA CYS A 277 13.36 6.94 -11.38
C CYS A 277 13.57 7.89 -12.57
N ASN A 278 14.80 8.07 -12.99
CA ASN A 278 15.11 8.88 -14.15
C ASN A 278 14.79 8.10 -15.44
N ASP A 279 14.28 8.82 -16.43
CA ASP A 279 13.92 8.32 -17.79
C ASP A 279 15.10 7.68 -18.52
#